data_cb55b06078be3b5f6db1e0f15c8c75b8
#
_entry.id   cb55b06078be3b5f6db1e0f15c8c75b8
#
_cell.length_a   1.000
_cell.length_b   1.000
_cell.length_c   1.000
_cell.angle_alpha   90.00
_cell.angle_beta   90.00
_cell.angle_gamma   90.00
#
_symmetry.space_group_name_H-M   'P 1'
#
loop_
_entity.id
_entity.type
_entity.pdbx_description
1 polymer ?
#
loop_
_entity_poly.entity_id
_entity_poly.type
_entity_poly.pdbx_seq_one_letter_code
_entity_poly.pdbx_strand_id
1 'polypeptide(L)'
;MNFKSILLGAALAVSPVFGFADSNIKMVVGTYTDAGSQGLYSFSFDQSTGKASGITSLKVDNPSYFTFSKDGRNIYAVSEKNNATAVLNSIGYDPVNGTFAFKNSQLTHGGDPCYVSTDGKIALTA
;
A
#
# COMPACT_ATOMS: atom_id res chain seq x y z
N MET A 1 -23.05 48.44 54.72
CA MET A 1 -23.53 47.25 53.99
C MET A 1 -22.49 46.86 52.94
N ASN A 2 -21.65 45.86 53.24
CA ASN A 2 -20.51 45.49 52.40
C ASN A 2 -20.88 44.33 51.46
N PHE A 3 -20.98 44.60 50.17
CA PHE A 3 -21.09 43.54 49.16
C PHE A 3 -19.70 43.00 48.80
N LYS A 4 -19.41 41.80 49.23
CA LYS A 4 -18.25 41.05 48.76
C LYS A 4 -18.63 40.35 47.47
N SER A 5 -18.07 40.81 46.34
CA SER A 5 -18.16 40.11 45.07
C SER A 5 -17.24 38.90 45.10
N ILE A 6 -17.83 37.71 44.97
CA ILE A 6 -17.09 36.44 44.78
C ILE A 6 -16.94 36.27 43.29
N LEU A 7 -15.71 36.45 42.78
CA LEU A 7 -15.33 36.01 41.41
C LEU A 7 -15.13 34.49 41.41
N LEU A 8 -16.08 33.79 40.82
CA LEU A 8 -15.93 32.35 40.55
C LEU A 8 -15.15 32.18 39.23
N GLY A 9 -13.86 31.94 39.31
CA GLY A 9 -13.02 31.64 38.14
C GLY A 9 -13.29 30.21 37.65
N ALA A 10 -13.96 30.07 36.52
CA ALA A 10 -14.07 28.81 35.87
C ALA A 10 -12.75 28.49 35.16
N ALA A 11 -11.96 27.58 35.69
CA ALA A 11 -10.80 27.03 35.03
C ALA A 11 -11.26 26.05 33.94
N LEU A 12 -11.19 26.46 32.66
CA LEU A 12 -11.33 25.51 31.54
C LEU A 12 -10.09 24.61 31.53
N ALA A 13 -10.25 23.37 31.93
CA ALA A 13 -9.25 22.34 31.75
C ALA A 13 -9.30 21.91 30.26
N VAL A 14 -8.39 22.45 29.44
CA VAL A 14 -8.15 21.94 28.08
C VAL A 14 -7.34 20.66 28.22
N SER A 15 -8.00 19.52 28.19
CA SER A 15 -7.32 18.23 28.09
C SER A 15 -6.70 18.12 26.69
N PRO A 16 -5.39 17.87 26.54
CA PRO A 16 -4.83 17.59 25.23
C PRO A 16 -5.45 16.29 24.72
N VAL A 17 -6.20 16.37 23.62
CA VAL A 17 -6.61 15.19 22.87
C VAL A 17 -5.37 14.68 22.17
N PHE A 18 -4.69 13.72 22.78
CA PHE A 18 -3.70 12.92 22.08
C PHE A 18 -4.48 12.07 21.04
N GLY A 19 -4.48 12.51 19.80
CA GLY A 19 -4.90 11.68 18.70
C GLY A 19 -3.92 10.51 18.65
N PHE A 20 -4.39 9.31 19.00
CA PHE A 20 -3.62 8.09 18.73
C PHE A 20 -3.51 8.00 17.22
N ALA A 21 -2.28 8.05 16.70
CA ALA A 21 -2.04 7.68 15.30
C ALA A 21 -2.59 6.26 15.10
N ASP A 22 -3.30 6.04 14.01
CA ASP A 22 -3.81 4.70 13.68
C ASP A 22 -2.60 3.75 13.68
N SER A 23 -2.64 2.74 14.56
CA SER A 23 -1.57 1.74 14.65
C SER A 23 -1.53 0.81 13.42
N ASN A 24 -2.59 0.85 12.61
CA ASN A 24 -2.73 0.02 11.44
C ASN A 24 -2.20 0.74 10.19
N ILE A 25 -1.28 0.08 9.49
CA ILE A 25 -0.83 0.49 8.17
C ILE A 25 -1.29 -0.52 7.12
N LYS A 26 -1.63 -0.03 5.92
CA LYS A 26 -1.92 -0.91 4.79
C LYS A 26 -0.60 -1.25 4.11
N MET A 27 -0.34 -2.55 3.97
CA MET A 27 0.86 -3.08 3.33
C MET A 27 0.51 -3.82 2.04
N VAL A 28 1.42 -3.77 1.07
CA VAL A 28 1.39 -4.61 -0.14
C VAL A 28 2.72 -5.36 -0.23
N VAL A 29 2.64 -6.64 -0.57
CA VAL A 29 3.80 -7.53 -0.72
C VAL A 29 3.71 -8.26 -2.05
N GLY A 30 4.80 -8.29 -2.79
CA GLY A 30 5.00 -9.14 -3.97
C GLY A 30 5.84 -10.36 -3.60
N THR A 31 5.55 -11.49 -4.21
CA THR A 31 6.22 -12.77 -3.94
C THR A 31 6.50 -13.53 -5.23
N TYR A 32 7.52 -14.39 -5.24
CA TYR A 32 7.63 -15.44 -6.24
C TYR A 32 6.46 -16.43 -6.11
N THR A 33 6.04 -17.02 -7.22
CA THR A 33 4.82 -17.84 -7.29
C THR A 33 5.09 -19.34 -7.42
N ASP A 34 6.34 -19.76 -7.46
CA ASP A 34 6.78 -21.14 -7.68
C ASP A 34 6.27 -22.14 -6.63
N ALA A 35 6.05 -21.66 -5.39
CA ALA A 35 5.55 -22.44 -4.27
C ALA A 35 4.03 -22.32 -4.05
N GLY A 36 3.26 -21.90 -5.07
CA GLY A 36 1.81 -21.79 -5.00
C GLY A 36 1.27 -20.46 -4.43
N SER A 37 2.13 -19.45 -4.29
CA SER A 37 1.71 -18.08 -3.96
C SER A 37 0.85 -17.46 -5.07
N GLN A 38 -0.04 -16.52 -4.69
CA GLN A 38 -0.83 -15.77 -5.66
C GLN A 38 -0.05 -14.59 -6.29
N GLY A 39 1.09 -14.22 -5.73
CA GLY A 39 1.94 -13.14 -6.23
C GLY A 39 1.78 -11.85 -5.43
N LEU A 40 0.70 -11.08 -5.61
CA LEU A 40 0.46 -9.86 -4.82
C LEU A 40 -0.50 -10.13 -3.67
N TYR A 41 -0.18 -9.53 -2.51
CA TYR A 41 -1.01 -9.55 -1.30
C TYR A 41 -1.12 -8.14 -0.73
N SER A 42 -2.29 -7.79 -0.20
CA SER A 42 -2.47 -6.62 0.64
C SER A 42 -3.09 -7.01 1.97
N PHE A 43 -2.70 -6.34 3.04
CA PHE A 43 -3.21 -6.58 4.39
C PHE A 43 -3.04 -5.34 5.27
N SER A 44 -3.79 -5.30 6.36
CA SER A 44 -3.57 -4.34 7.44
C SER A 44 -2.56 -4.91 8.44
N PHE A 45 -1.56 -4.13 8.78
CA PHE A 45 -0.53 -4.49 9.76
C PHE A 45 -0.67 -3.59 10.98
N ASP A 46 -0.95 -4.18 12.13
CA ASP A 46 -1.00 -3.49 13.41
C ASP A 46 0.42 -3.39 13.98
N GLN A 47 0.97 -2.18 13.98
CA GLN A 47 2.33 -1.90 14.46
C GLN A 47 2.50 -2.10 15.96
N SER A 48 1.42 -2.06 16.74
CA SER A 48 1.46 -2.25 18.19
C SER A 48 1.54 -3.72 18.59
N THR A 49 0.92 -4.59 17.81
CA THR A 49 0.83 -6.04 18.11
C THR A 49 1.63 -6.92 17.16
N GLY A 50 2.09 -6.36 16.02
CA GLY A 50 2.77 -7.13 14.96
C GLY A 50 1.83 -8.07 14.18
N LYS A 51 0.52 -7.90 14.27
CA LYS A 51 -0.46 -8.78 13.61
C LYS A 51 -0.87 -8.27 12.25
N ALA A 52 -1.00 -9.19 11.29
CA ALA A 52 -1.60 -8.96 9.99
C ALA A 52 -3.07 -9.41 9.99
N SER A 53 -3.94 -8.65 9.29
CA SER A 53 -5.36 -8.98 9.14
C SER A 53 -5.92 -8.46 7.81
N GLY A 54 -7.09 -8.94 7.40
CA GLY A 54 -7.78 -8.49 6.20
C GLY A 54 -6.97 -8.75 4.93
N ILE A 55 -6.38 -9.95 4.81
CA ILE A 55 -5.51 -10.30 3.68
C ILE A 55 -6.37 -10.46 2.42
N THR A 56 -5.98 -9.74 1.37
CA THR A 56 -6.47 -9.89 0.00
C THR A 56 -5.33 -10.30 -0.91
N SER A 57 -5.62 -10.86 -2.07
CA SER A 57 -4.58 -11.24 -3.04
C SER A 57 -5.03 -11.05 -4.48
N LEU A 58 -4.06 -10.92 -5.37
CA LEU A 58 -4.24 -10.94 -6.82
C LEU A 58 -3.22 -11.89 -7.42
N LYS A 59 -3.68 -12.76 -8.33
CA LYS A 59 -2.79 -13.65 -9.07
C LYS A 59 -2.00 -12.85 -10.10
N VAL A 60 -0.69 -12.75 -9.88
CA VAL A 60 0.31 -12.16 -10.77
C VAL A 60 1.55 -13.04 -10.70
N ASP A 61 2.11 -13.41 -11.83
CA ASP A 61 3.29 -14.27 -11.85
C ASP A 61 4.54 -13.48 -11.42
N ASN A 62 5.24 -13.97 -10.41
CA ASN A 62 6.54 -13.46 -9.93
C ASN A 62 6.64 -11.92 -9.87
N PRO A 63 5.73 -11.20 -9.17
CA PRO A 63 5.83 -9.75 -8.99
C PRO A 63 6.92 -9.41 -7.97
N SER A 64 8.18 -9.67 -8.33
CA SER A 64 9.35 -9.51 -7.46
C SER A 64 9.63 -8.06 -7.11
N TYR A 65 9.23 -7.13 -7.99
CA TYR A 65 9.33 -5.69 -7.78
C TYR A 65 8.09 -4.96 -8.29
N PHE A 66 7.66 -3.92 -7.57
CA PHE A 66 6.57 -3.05 -8.00
C PHE A 66 6.74 -1.63 -7.46
N THR A 67 6.04 -0.68 -8.07
CA THR A 67 5.92 0.70 -7.62
C THR A 67 4.48 1.16 -7.66
N PHE A 68 4.14 2.17 -6.84
CA PHE A 68 2.84 2.81 -6.89
C PHE A 68 2.83 4.02 -7.82
N SER A 69 1.67 4.33 -8.40
CA SER A 69 1.42 5.65 -8.94
C SER A 69 1.46 6.69 -7.80
N LYS A 70 1.68 7.98 -8.17
CA LYS A 70 1.78 9.08 -7.21
C LYS A 70 0.56 9.21 -6.28
N ASP A 71 -0.63 8.86 -6.77
CA ASP A 71 -1.89 8.88 -6.01
C ASP A 71 -2.15 7.60 -5.21
N GLY A 72 -1.25 6.59 -5.29
CA GLY A 72 -1.37 5.31 -4.61
C GLY A 72 -2.49 4.40 -5.15
N ARG A 73 -3.15 4.75 -6.25
CA ARG A 73 -4.32 4.03 -6.79
C ARG A 73 -3.98 3.04 -7.90
N ASN A 74 -2.73 3.01 -8.35
CA ASN A 74 -2.25 2.04 -9.31
C ASN A 74 -0.94 1.45 -8.82
N ILE A 75 -0.74 0.19 -9.15
CA ILE A 75 0.50 -0.56 -8.96
C ILE A 75 1.00 -0.97 -10.33
N TYR A 76 2.28 -0.77 -10.56
CA TYR A 76 3.00 -1.29 -11.71
C TYR A 76 3.97 -2.34 -11.20
N ALA A 77 3.73 -3.61 -11.57
CA ALA A 77 4.49 -4.75 -11.09
C ALA A 77 5.12 -5.51 -12.25
N VAL A 78 6.40 -5.81 -12.15
CA VAL A 78 7.05 -6.71 -13.11
C VAL A 78 6.54 -8.13 -12.90
N SER A 79 6.56 -8.96 -13.96
CA SER A 79 6.54 -10.41 -13.85
C SER A 79 7.92 -10.90 -14.25
N GLU A 80 8.76 -11.20 -13.23
CA GLU A 80 10.13 -11.63 -13.44
C GLU A 80 10.16 -13.05 -14.01
N LYS A 81 10.44 -13.12 -15.29
CA LYS A 81 10.55 -14.38 -16.04
C LYS A 81 11.78 -14.32 -16.94
N ASN A 82 12.57 -15.38 -16.92
CA ASN A 82 13.77 -15.51 -17.77
C ASN A 82 13.41 -15.87 -19.21
N ASN A 83 12.56 -15.09 -19.83
CA ASN A 83 12.20 -15.26 -21.24
C ASN A 83 11.43 -14.06 -21.81
N ALA A 84 11.14 -14.10 -23.12
CA ALA A 84 10.45 -13.04 -23.84
C ALA A 84 8.96 -12.83 -23.45
N THR A 85 8.42 -13.65 -22.53
CA THR A 85 7.04 -13.47 -22.00
C THR A 85 6.99 -12.64 -20.71
N ALA A 86 8.12 -12.12 -20.26
CA ALA A 86 8.18 -11.20 -19.14
C ALA A 86 7.37 -9.93 -19.43
N VAL A 87 6.64 -9.44 -18.44
CA VAL A 87 5.70 -8.33 -18.61
C VAL A 87 5.82 -7.31 -17.48
N LEU A 88 5.36 -6.11 -17.77
CA LEU A 88 4.96 -5.11 -16.79
C LEU A 88 3.43 -5.11 -16.68
N ASN A 89 2.92 -5.32 -15.47
CA ASN A 89 1.50 -5.35 -15.17
C ASN A 89 1.03 -3.99 -14.64
N SER A 90 -0.12 -3.53 -15.10
CA SER A 90 -0.83 -2.39 -14.56
C SER A 90 -2.05 -2.87 -13.77
N ILE A 91 -2.14 -2.49 -12.50
CA ILE A 91 -3.10 -3.00 -11.53
C ILE A 91 -3.70 -1.82 -10.78
N GLY A 92 -5.04 -1.73 -10.77
CA GLY A 92 -5.74 -0.80 -9.88
C GLY A 92 -5.63 -1.27 -8.44
N TYR A 93 -5.48 -0.32 -7.52
CA TYR A 93 -5.41 -0.59 -6.09
C TYR A 93 -6.32 0.35 -5.31
N ASP A 94 -7.12 -0.21 -4.43
CA ASP A 94 -7.91 0.54 -3.45
C ASP A 94 -7.16 0.53 -2.11
N PRO A 95 -6.54 1.65 -1.71
CA PRO A 95 -5.76 1.70 -0.47
C PRO A 95 -6.64 1.64 0.80
N VAL A 96 -7.94 1.91 0.69
CA VAL A 96 -8.86 1.83 1.83
C VAL A 96 -9.22 0.38 2.13
N ASN A 97 -9.68 -0.34 1.11
CA ASN A 97 -10.12 -1.74 1.26
C ASN A 97 -8.97 -2.75 1.07
N GLY A 98 -7.83 -2.32 0.50
CA GLY A 98 -6.71 -3.18 0.19
C GLY A 98 -7.00 -4.14 -0.96
N THR A 99 -7.86 -3.78 -1.90
CA THR A 99 -8.25 -4.65 -3.01
C THR A 99 -7.56 -4.29 -4.30
N PHE A 100 -7.41 -5.28 -5.17
CA PHE A 100 -6.74 -5.16 -6.46
C PHE A 100 -7.71 -5.35 -7.61
N ALA A 101 -7.43 -4.68 -8.73
CA ALA A 101 -8.12 -4.87 -10.01
C ALA A 101 -7.08 -4.93 -11.13
N PHE A 102 -6.86 -6.11 -11.72
CA PHE A 102 -5.98 -6.24 -12.88
C PHE A 102 -6.53 -5.40 -14.04
N LYS A 103 -5.67 -4.62 -14.70
CA LYS A 103 -6.03 -3.77 -15.83
C LYS A 103 -5.50 -4.33 -17.15
N ASN A 104 -4.18 -4.38 -17.28
CA ASN A 104 -3.50 -4.91 -18.46
C ASN A 104 -2.04 -5.26 -18.15
N SER A 105 -1.36 -5.81 -19.13
CA SER A 105 0.08 -6.03 -19.13
C SER A 105 0.71 -5.70 -20.47
N GLN A 106 1.99 -5.36 -20.47
CA GLN A 106 2.80 -5.09 -21.65
C GLN A 106 4.08 -5.89 -21.57
N LEU A 107 4.54 -6.45 -22.70
CA LEU A 107 5.82 -7.14 -22.77
C LEU A 107 6.97 -6.18 -22.45
N THR A 108 7.93 -6.65 -21.68
CA THR A 108 9.18 -5.90 -21.39
C THR A 108 10.18 -5.99 -22.54
N HIS A 109 9.97 -6.93 -23.48
CA HIS A 109 10.90 -7.23 -24.59
C HIS A 109 12.30 -7.69 -24.12
N GLY A 110 12.43 -8.10 -22.87
CA GLY A 110 13.62 -8.68 -22.26
C GLY A 110 13.21 -9.65 -21.17
N GLY A 111 14.12 -10.50 -20.71
CA GLY A 111 13.89 -11.42 -19.58
C GLY A 111 14.28 -10.79 -18.24
N ASP A 112 13.83 -11.40 -17.17
CA ASP A 112 14.19 -11.09 -15.77
C ASP A 112 14.06 -9.60 -15.37
N PRO A 113 12.95 -8.90 -15.70
CA PRO A 113 12.77 -7.55 -15.21
C PRO A 113 12.64 -7.56 -13.68
N CYS A 114 13.55 -6.88 -12.99
CA CYS A 114 13.61 -6.86 -11.54
C CYS A 114 13.44 -5.46 -10.93
N TYR A 115 13.15 -4.47 -11.77
CA TYR A 115 12.91 -3.09 -11.34
C TYR A 115 11.88 -2.39 -12.21
N VAL A 116 11.08 -1.51 -11.62
CA VAL A 116 10.19 -0.59 -12.33
C VAL A 116 10.14 0.77 -11.65
N SER A 117 10.15 1.84 -12.44
CA SER A 117 9.86 3.20 -11.98
C SER A 117 8.89 3.89 -12.92
N THR A 118 8.21 4.94 -12.42
CA THR A 118 7.25 5.72 -13.21
C THR A 118 7.19 7.18 -12.76
N ASP A 119 6.98 8.08 -13.71
CA ASP A 119 6.62 9.48 -13.46
C ASP A 119 5.11 9.73 -13.56
N GLY A 120 4.31 8.68 -13.80
CA GLY A 120 2.88 8.71 -14.01
C GLY A 120 2.45 8.84 -15.47
N LYS A 121 3.38 9.05 -16.40
CA LYS A 121 3.16 9.07 -17.87
C LYS A 121 3.87 7.92 -18.55
N ILE A 122 5.06 7.61 -18.10
CA ILE A 122 5.91 6.54 -18.62
C ILE A 122 6.28 5.62 -17.47
N ALA A 123 6.38 4.32 -17.73
CA ALA A 123 6.98 3.34 -16.84
C ALA A 123 8.20 2.74 -17.53
N LEU A 124 9.30 2.62 -16.77
CA LEU A 124 10.56 2.03 -17.22
C LEU A 124 10.85 0.79 -16.39
N THR A 125 11.29 -0.27 -17.05
CA THR A 125 11.70 -1.53 -16.41
C THR A 125 13.16 -1.83 -16.73
N ALA A 126 13.85 -2.48 -15.79
CA ALA A 126 15.20 -3.00 -15.96
C ALA A 126 15.31 -4.38 -15.33
#